data_4d6d8c26c2c02ec5374a8b91bbfe2c4a
#
_entry.id   4d6d8c26c2c02ec5374a8b91bbfe2c4a
#
_cell.length_a   1.000
_cell.length_b   1.000
_cell.length_c   1.000
_cell.angle_alpha   90.00
_cell.angle_beta   90.00
_cell.angle_gamma   90.00
#
_symmetry.space_group_name_H-M   'P 1'
#
loop_
_entity.id
_entity.type
_entity.pdbx_description
1 polymer ?
#
loop_
_entity_poly.entity_id
_entity_poly.type
_entity_poly.pdbx_seq_one_letter_code
_entity_poly.pdbx_strand_id
1 'polypeptide(L)'
;MADRLPAALGPLLRAARERLAAAGIDDAALDSRLIVEHFSGTTRTRAIAEPGHEVGSAALSAVEAALTRRVAGEPVHRILGYREFYGLRLSLSPETLEPRPDTETLVDAVLPFARATAERLGECRILDLGTGTGAIALALLGAVPAATATGVDISPDALATAARNARNLGLGERFKALHSNWFEKVSGRYHVIASNPPYIPSREIGNLQDEVRDFDPHRALDGGADGLEPYRVIAAEAAGFLEAQGKVAVEIGHTQKKEVTEIFAAAGYGLAGAYSDLGGNDRVLVFER
;
A
#
# COMPACT_ATOMS: atom_id res chain seq x y z
N MET A 1 -21.20 33.06 -4.46
CA MET A 1 -20.35 32.87 -5.66
C MET A 1 -19.06 32.24 -5.15
N ALA A 2 -18.72 31.04 -5.59
CA ALA A 2 -17.41 30.45 -5.23
C ALA A 2 -16.35 31.37 -5.88
N ASP A 3 -15.42 31.89 -5.05
CA ASP A 3 -14.34 32.72 -5.54
C ASP A 3 -13.49 31.89 -6.54
N ARG A 4 -13.32 32.43 -7.75
CA ARG A 4 -12.56 31.76 -8.81
C ARG A 4 -11.10 31.63 -8.36
N LEU A 5 -10.52 30.42 -8.52
CA LEU A 5 -9.11 30.21 -8.17
C LEU A 5 -8.19 31.18 -8.92
N PRO A 6 -7.17 31.72 -8.23
CA PRO A 6 -6.13 32.56 -8.87
C PRO A 6 -5.35 31.78 -9.92
N ALA A 7 -4.98 32.46 -11.03
CA ALA A 7 -4.17 31.83 -12.08
C ALA A 7 -2.68 31.75 -11.74
N ALA A 8 -2.15 32.68 -10.93
CA ALA A 8 -0.75 32.68 -10.53
C ALA A 8 -0.48 31.58 -9.46
N LEU A 9 0.57 30.79 -9.63
CA LEU A 9 0.88 29.57 -8.89
C LEU A 9 0.98 29.77 -7.36
N GLY A 10 1.64 30.82 -6.89
CA GLY A 10 1.75 31.10 -5.46
C GLY A 10 0.41 31.45 -4.79
N PRO A 11 -0.38 32.38 -5.35
CA PRO A 11 -1.75 32.65 -4.93
C PRO A 11 -2.66 31.41 -5.01
N LEU A 12 -2.56 30.58 -6.08
CA LEU A 12 -3.31 29.33 -6.25
C LEU A 12 -3.07 28.36 -5.10
N LEU A 13 -1.80 28.12 -4.75
CA LEU A 13 -1.43 27.26 -3.63
C LEU A 13 -1.98 27.77 -2.29
N ARG A 14 -1.95 29.08 -2.05
CA ARG A 14 -2.54 29.66 -0.84
C ARG A 14 -4.04 29.46 -0.78
N ALA A 15 -4.74 29.81 -1.87
CA ALA A 15 -6.20 29.64 -1.94
C ALA A 15 -6.63 28.16 -1.78
N ALA A 16 -5.91 27.23 -2.42
CA ALA A 16 -6.15 25.79 -2.26
C ALA A 16 -5.96 25.34 -0.79
N ARG A 17 -4.87 25.76 -0.14
CA ARG A 17 -4.61 25.46 1.27
C ARG A 17 -5.67 26.03 2.20
N GLU A 18 -6.04 27.28 2.02
CA GLU A 18 -7.07 27.96 2.83
C GLU A 18 -8.41 27.25 2.71
N ARG A 19 -8.79 26.84 1.49
CA ARG A 19 -10.02 26.10 1.24
C ARG A 19 -10.03 24.74 1.94
N LEU A 20 -8.95 23.96 1.85
CA LEU A 20 -8.86 22.66 2.52
C LEU A 20 -8.83 22.81 4.04
N ALA A 21 -8.10 23.80 4.56
CA ALA A 21 -8.06 24.08 6.00
C ALA A 21 -9.43 24.50 6.54
N ALA A 22 -10.18 25.35 5.80
CA ALA A 22 -11.53 25.74 6.15
C ALA A 22 -12.53 24.57 6.14
N ALA A 23 -12.25 23.51 5.38
CA ALA A 23 -13.02 22.27 5.37
C ALA A 23 -12.59 21.26 6.45
N GLY A 24 -11.62 21.60 7.31
CA GLY A 24 -11.15 20.75 8.39
C GLY A 24 -10.21 19.62 7.95
N ILE A 25 -9.56 19.74 6.79
CA ILE A 25 -8.56 18.76 6.34
C ILE A 25 -7.27 18.96 7.14
N ASP A 26 -6.84 17.93 7.87
CA ASP A 26 -5.69 17.98 8.79
C ASP A 26 -4.39 18.38 8.05
N ASP A 27 -4.08 17.71 6.94
CA ASP A 27 -2.89 17.95 6.12
C ASP A 27 -3.14 18.90 4.94
N ALA A 28 -3.94 19.95 5.14
CA ALA A 28 -4.34 20.90 4.09
C ALA A 28 -3.14 21.47 3.29
N ALA A 29 -1.97 21.65 3.94
CA ALA A 29 -0.76 22.17 3.29
C ALA A 29 -0.12 21.13 2.34
N LEU A 30 -0.12 19.84 2.71
CA LEU A 30 0.39 18.76 1.89
C LEU A 30 -0.56 18.48 0.73
N ASP A 31 -1.84 18.31 1.03
CA ASP A 31 -2.86 17.95 0.04
C ASP A 31 -3.03 19.02 -1.04
N SER A 32 -3.08 20.31 -0.63
CA SER A 32 -3.15 21.42 -1.60
C SER A 32 -1.94 21.45 -2.53
N ARG A 33 -0.72 21.20 -2.00
CA ARG A 33 0.48 21.12 -2.80
C ARG A 33 0.43 19.96 -3.80
N LEU A 34 0.10 18.75 -3.32
CA LEU A 34 0.01 17.56 -4.17
C LEU A 34 -1.00 17.74 -5.30
N ILE A 35 -2.18 18.29 -5.01
CA ILE A 35 -3.23 18.56 -6.00
C ILE A 35 -2.74 19.57 -7.03
N VAL A 36 -2.23 20.72 -6.57
CA VAL A 36 -1.79 21.79 -7.49
C VAL A 36 -0.62 21.30 -8.34
N GLU A 37 0.43 20.69 -7.76
CA GLU A 37 1.57 20.18 -8.50
C GLU A 37 1.15 19.16 -9.57
N HIS A 38 0.29 18.21 -9.20
CA HIS A 38 -0.16 17.16 -10.11
C HIS A 38 -0.93 17.71 -11.32
N PHE A 39 -1.97 18.49 -11.07
CA PHE A 39 -2.87 18.94 -12.14
C PHE A 39 -2.34 20.13 -12.95
N SER A 40 -1.42 20.93 -12.38
CA SER A 40 -0.76 22.01 -13.12
C SER A 40 0.54 21.58 -13.82
N GLY A 41 1.07 20.40 -13.52
CA GLY A 41 2.36 19.94 -14.01
C GLY A 41 3.54 20.75 -13.47
N THR A 42 3.35 21.45 -12.32
CA THR A 42 4.39 22.25 -11.67
C THR A 42 5.09 21.44 -10.57
N THR A 43 6.12 22.04 -9.97
CA THR A 43 6.85 21.42 -8.86
C THR A 43 6.96 22.41 -7.69
N ARG A 44 7.22 21.87 -6.48
CA ARG A 44 7.50 22.70 -5.29
C ARG A 44 8.60 23.74 -5.54
N THR A 45 9.66 23.34 -6.24
CA THR A 45 10.76 24.24 -6.57
C THR A 45 10.28 25.40 -7.43
N ARG A 46 9.45 25.13 -8.44
CA ARG A 46 8.89 26.16 -9.31
C ARG A 46 7.97 27.11 -8.56
N ALA A 47 7.15 26.58 -7.66
CA ALA A 47 6.25 27.40 -6.85
C ALA A 47 6.99 28.41 -5.95
N ILE A 48 8.20 28.06 -5.50
CA ILE A 48 9.07 28.92 -4.69
C ILE A 48 9.82 29.93 -5.58
N ALA A 49 10.39 29.47 -6.69
CA ALA A 49 11.22 30.30 -7.57
C ALA A 49 10.40 31.26 -8.44
N GLU A 50 9.21 30.83 -8.86
CA GLU A 50 8.35 31.56 -9.81
C GLU A 50 6.90 31.62 -9.30
N PRO A 51 6.61 32.26 -8.15
CA PRO A 51 5.26 32.29 -7.59
C PRO A 51 4.22 32.98 -8.48
N GLY A 52 4.68 33.83 -9.42
CA GLY A 52 3.84 34.48 -10.44
C GLY A 52 3.60 33.65 -11.71
N HIS A 53 4.12 32.42 -11.78
CA HIS A 53 3.90 31.54 -12.94
C HIS A 53 2.42 31.31 -13.19
N GLU A 54 1.97 31.58 -14.42
CA GLU A 54 0.56 31.45 -14.82
C GLU A 54 0.22 29.98 -15.11
N VAL A 55 -0.81 29.48 -14.41
CA VAL A 55 -1.41 28.16 -14.60
C VAL A 55 -2.53 28.25 -15.62
N GLY A 56 -2.48 27.41 -16.65
CA GLY A 56 -3.48 27.42 -17.73
C GLY A 56 -4.89 27.08 -17.25
N SER A 57 -5.91 27.57 -17.94
CA SER A 57 -7.31 27.44 -17.54
C SER A 57 -7.79 25.99 -17.41
N ALA A 58 -7.31 25.07 -18.25
CA ALA A 58 -7.64 23.64 -18.15
C ALA A 58 -7.09 23.03 -16.84
N ALA A 59 -5.84 23.37 -16.47
CA ALA A 59 -5.23 22.92 -15.22
C ALA A 59 -5.95 23.53 -14.00
N LEU A 60 -6.32 24.81 -14.05
CA LEU A 60 -7.13 25.45 -12.99
C LEU A 60 -8.47 24.74 -12.80
N SER A 61 -9.15 24.36 -13.89
CA SER A 61 -10.40 23.60 -13.79
C SER A 61 -10.20 22.22 -13.17
N ALA A 62 -9.09 21.55 -13.49
CA ALA A 62 -8.75 20.26 -12.91
C ALA A 62 -8.41 20.38 -11.41
N VAL A 63 -7.64 21.41 -11.01
CA VAL A 63 -7.37 21.72 -9.59
C VAL A 63 -8.68 22.00 -8.85
N GLU A 64 -9.58 22.80 -9.41
CA GLU A 64 -10.89 23.11 -8.80
C GLU A 64 -11.72 21.84 -8.56
N ALA A 65 -11.80 20.97 -9.57
CA ALA A 65 -12.48 19.68 -9.44
C ALA A 65 -11.86 18.79 -8.36
N ALA A 66 -10.52 18.71 -8.31
CA ALA A 66 -9.80 17.94 -7.32
C ALA A 66 -10.01 18.48 -5.89
N LEU A 67 -9.95 19.80 -5.71
CA LEU A 67 -10.22 20.42 -4.40
C LEU A 67 -11.68 20.17 -3.96
N THR A 68 -12.62 20.17 -4.88
CA THR A 68 -14.03 19.88 -4.57
C THR A 68 -14.19 18.43 -4.07
N ARG A 69 -13.54 17.46 -4.74
CA ARG A 69 -13.52 16.07 -4.30
C ARG A 69 -12.86 15.92 -2.92
N ARG A 70 -11.73 16.61 -2.69
CA ARG A 70 -11.02 16.56 -1.41
C ARG A 70 -11.85 17.12 -0.25
N VAL A 71 -12.52 18.24 -0.46
CA VAL A 71 -13.45 18.84 0.50
C VAL A 71 -14.64 17.92 0.81
N ALA A 72 -15.05 17.09 -0.17
CA ALA A 72 -16.09 16.08 0.02
C ALA A 72 -15.58 14.82 0.75
N GLY A 73 -14.32 14.80 1.24
CA GLY A 73 -13.74 13.72 2.04
C GLY A 73 -12.91 12.70 1.24
N GLU A 74 -12.84 12.82 -0.10
CA GLU A 74 -12.06 11.85 -0.88
C GLU A 74 -10.55 12.00 -0.60
N PRO A 75 -9.81 10.90 -0.27
CA PRO A 75 -8.39 10.96 0.02
C PRO A 75 -7.57 11.50 -1.16
N VAL A 76 -6.56 12.31 -0.86
CA VAL A 76 -5.77 13.00 -1.90
C VAL A 76 -5.18 12.03 -2.91
N HIS A 77 -4.65 10.89 -2.48
CA HIS A 77 -4.04 9.91 -3.39
C HIS A 77 -5.06 9.18 -4.27
N ARG A 78 -6.32 9.03 -3.81
CA ARG A 78 -7.45 8.56 -4.64
C ARG A 78 -7.76 9.55 -5.75
N ILE A 79 -7.74 10.85 -5.42
CA ILE A 79 -7.94 11.94 -6.39
C ILE A 79 -6.81 11.95 -7.44
N LEU A 80 -5.56 11.77 -7.01
CA LEU A 80 -4.39 11.72 -7.89
C LEU A 80 -4.32 10.43 -8.72
N GLY A 81 -4.93 9.33 -8.24
CA GLY A 81 -4.91 8.03 -8.86
C GLY A 81 -3.61 7.24 -8.65
N TYR A 82 -2.73 7.69 -7.75
CA TYR A 82 -1.50 6.99 -7.39
C TYR A 82 -1.03 7.31 -5.97
N ARG A 83 -0.18 6.41 -5.44
CA ARG A 83 0.57 6.59 -4.19
C ARG A 83 2.03 6.23 -4.41
N GLU A 84 2.93 6.96 -3.77
CA GLU A 84 4.33 6.54 -3.65
C GLU A 84 4.48 5.56 -2.49
N PHE A 85 5.23 4.47 -2.72
CA PHE A 85 5.54 3.45 -1.74
C PHE A 85 6.94 2.90 -2.04
N TYR A 86 7.83 2.92 -1.07
CA TYR A 86 9.22 2.45 -1.18
C TYR A 86 9.97 3.05 -2.39
N GLY A 87 9.74 4.32 -2.66
CA GLY A 87 10.28 5.03 -3.83
C GLY A 87 9.63 4.67 -5.17
N LEU A 88 8.60 3.82 -5.20
CA LEU A 88 7.86 3.43 -6.39
C LEU A 88 6.54 4.19 -6.49
N ARG A 89 6.22 4.68 -7.68
CA ARG A 89 4.91 5.28 -7.97
C ARG A 89 3.94 4.20 -8.42
N LEU A 90 2.95 3.90 -7.58
CA LEU A 90 1.96 2.85 -7.79
C LEU A 90 0.59 3.47 -8.10
N SER A 91 0.00 3.08 -9.23
CA SER A 91 -1.38 3.43 -9.57
C SER A 91 -2.35 2.76 -8.60
N LEU A 92 -3.42 3.46 -8.28
CA LEU A 92 -4.53 2.95 -7.48
C LEU A 92 -5.72 2.58 -8.37
N SER A 93 -6.60 1.72 -7.85
CA SER A 93 -7.93 1.44 -8.40
C SER A 93 -8.96 1.39 -7.27
N PRO A 94 -10.27 1.38 -7.56
CA PRO A 94 -11.30 1.31 -6.53
C PRO A 94 -11.18 0.09 -5.61
N GLU A 95 -10.66 -1.04 -6.12
CA GLU A 95 -10.55 -2.31 -5.40
C GLU A 95 -9.17 -2.53 -4.74
N THR A 96 -8.25 -1.54 -4.80
CA THR A 96 -6.95 -1.65 -4.11
C THR A 96 -6.92 -0.81 -2.84
N LEU A 97 -6.36 -1.36 -1.76
CA LEU A 97 -5.99 -0.55 -0.61
C LEU A 97 -4.91 0.46 -1.02
N GLU A 98 -5.02 1.69 -0.53
CA GLU A 98 -3.93 2.65 -0.67
C GLU A 98 -2.71 2.17 0.15
N PRO A 99 -1.52 2.00 -0.47
CA PRO A 99 -0.32 1.56 0.26
C PRO A 99 -0.01 2.49 1.43
N ARG A 100 0.15 1.91 2.63
CA ARG A 100 0.46 2.67 3.84
C ARG A 100 1.96 2.74 4.06
N PRO A 101 2.50 3.87 4.56
CA PRO A 101 3.92 3.97 4.87
C PRO A 101 4.40 2.89 5.85
N ASP A 102 3.56 2.53 6.82
CA ASP A 102 3.87 1.51 7.83
C ASP A 102 4.16 0.13 7.22
N THR A 103 3.56 -0.18 6.06
CA THR A 103 3.79 -1.42 5.31
C THR A 103 5.22 -1.49 4.74
N GLU A 104 5.94 -0.37 4.62
CA GLU A 104 7.37 -0.38 4.23
C GLU A 104 8.22 -1.16 5.26
N THR A 105 7.80 -1.19 6.52
CA THR A 105 8.40 -2.01 7.59
C THR A 105 8.41 -3.50 7.23
N LEU A 106 7.37 -3.99 6.53
CA LEU A 106 7.32 -5.39 6.10
C LEU A 106 8.34 -5.67 4.99
N VAL A 107 8.52 -4.74 4.06
CA VAL A 107 9.57 -4.84 3.03
C VAL A 107 10.94 -4.87 3.70
N ASP A 108 11.22 -3.93 4.61
CA ASP A 108 12.50 -3.85 5.32
C ASP A 108 12.79 -5.11 6.15
N ALA A 109 11.77 -5.70 6.77
CA ALA A 109 11.92 -6.91 7.59
C ALA A 109 12.36 -8.14 6.79
N VAL A 110 11.89 -8.28 5.54
CA VAL A 110 12.19 -9.46 4.70
C VAL A 110 13.29 -9.23 3.68
N LEU A 111 13.60 -8.00 3.33
CA LEU A 111 14.58 -7.65 2.31
C LEU A 111 15.99 -8.25 2.55
N PRO A 112 16.57 -8.22 3.77
CA PRO A 112 17.86 -8.84 4.04
C PRO A 112 17.88 -10.33 3.75
N PHE A 113 16.81 -11.04 4.14
CA PHE A 113 16.66 -12.47 3.87
C PHE A 113 16.49 -12.76 2.38
N ALA A 114 15.67 -11.97 1.66
CA ALA A 114 15.47 -12.13 0.23
C ALA A 114 16.77 -11.91 -0.56
N ARG A 115 17.58 -10.91 -0.20
CA ARG A 115 18.90 -10.64 -0.79
C ARG A 115 19.88 -11.81 -0.55
N ALA A 116 20.04 -12.23 0.70
CA ALA A 116 20.92 -13.34 1.05
C ALA A 116 20.51 -14.64 0.34
N THR A 117 19.19 -14.88 0.20
CA THR A 117 18.67 -16.04 -0.53
C THR A 117 19.02 -15.95 -2.03
N ALA A 118 18.80 -14.79 -2.64
CA ALA A 118 19.12 -14.55 -4.05
C ALA A 118 20.63 -14.68 -4.32
N GLU A 119 21.46 -14.16 -3.45
CA GLU A 119 22.94 -14.30 -3.53
C GLU A 119 23.38 -15.75 -3.42
N ARG A 120 22.81 -16.52 -2.50
CA ARG A 120 23.17 -17.91 -2.23
C ARG A 120 22.67 -18.88 -3.30
N LEU A 121 21.44 -18.66 -3.81
CA LEU A 121 20.74 -19.61 -4.70
C LEU A 121 20.69 -19.16 -6.17
N GLY A 122 21.02 -17.90 -6.47
CA GLY A 122 20.81 -17.30 -7.78
C GLY A 122 19.36 -16.88 -8.06
N GLU A 123 18.44 -17.14 -7.10
CA GLU A 123 17.02 -16.80 -7.21
C GLU A 123 16.40 -16.52 -5.84
N CYS A 124 15.30 -15.77 -5.81
CA CYS A 124 14.41 -15.67 -4.67
C CYS A 124 12.95 -15.63 -5.15
N ARG A 125 12.16 -16.62 -4.79
CA ARG A 125 10.73 -16.69 -5.13
C ARG A 125 9.90 -16.12 -3.99
N ILE A 126 9.05 -15.15 -4.31
CA ILE A 126 8.23 -14.41 -3.36
C ILE A 126 6.74 -14.67 -3.67
N LEU A 127 5.95 -14.93 -2.65
CA LEU A 127 4.50 -14.96 -2.70
C LEU A 127 3.96 -13.79 -1.89
N ASP A 128 3.15 -12.95 -2.51
CA ASP A 128 2.50 -11.78 -1.88
C ASP A 128 0.99 -12.03 -1.85
N LEU A 129 0.47 -12.34 -0.67
CA LEU A 129 -0.94 -12.68 -0.45
C LEU A 129 -1.76 -11.42 -0.12
N GLY A 130 -2.83 -11.17 -0.87
CA GLY A 130 -3.57 -9.92 -0.81
C GLY A 130 -2.74 -8.78 -1.43
N THR A 131 -2.21 -9.01 -2.64
CA THR A 131 -1.19 -8.15 -3.24
C THR A 131 -1.66 -6.72 -3.52
N GLY A 132 -2.97 -6.49 -3.67
CA GLY A 132 -3.56 -5.16 -3.89
C GLY A 132 -2.94 -4.45 -5.10
N THR A 133 -2.22 -3.37 -4.86
CA THR A 133 -1.48 -2.61 -5.88
C THR A 133 -0.19 -3.28 -6.34
N GLY A 134 0.22 -4.36 -5.68
CA GLY A 134 1.53 -5.00 -5.86
C GLY A 134 2.65 -4.38 -5.00
N ALA A 135 2.33 -3.54 -4.04
CA ALA A 135 3.29 -2.70 -3.33
C ALA A 135 4.46 -3.51 -2.74
N ILE A 136 4.16 -4.55 -1.95
CA ILE A 136 5.18 -5.38 -1.27
C ILE A 136 6.01 -6.14 -2.31
N ALA A 137 5.36 -6.87 -3.21
CA ALA A 137 6.03 -7.66 -4.24
C ALA A 137 6.94 -6.80 -5.12
N LEU A 138 6.45 -5.65 -5.60
CA LEU A 138 7.18 -4.78 -6.53
C LEU A 138 8.34 -4.06 -5.83
N ALA A 139 8.20 -3.68 -4.56
CA ALA A 139 9.31 -3.13 -3.78
C ALA A 139 10.45 -4.15 -3.63
N LEU A 140 10.11 -5.40 -3.30
CA LEU A 140 11.10 -6.49 -3.20
C LEU A 140 11.74 -6.81 -4.55
N LEU A 141 10.97 -6.85 -5.65
CA LEU A 141 11.50 -7.06 -7.00
C LEU A 141 12.43 -5.94 -7.45
N GLY A 142 12.11 -4.68 -7.10
CA GLY A 142 12.97 -3.54 -7.39
C GLY A 142 14.32 -3.61 -6.66
N ALA A 143 14.30 -4.11 -5.43
CA ALA A 143 15.48 -4.18 -4.56
C ALA A 143 16.31 -5.46 -4.73
N VAL A 144 15.76 -6.54 -5.33
CA VAL A 144 16.40 -7.86 -5.52
C VAL A 144 16.27 -8.30 -6.99
N PRO A 145 17.28 -8.01 -7.85
CA PRO A 145 17.20 -8.29 -9.29
C PRO A 145 16.95 -9.76 -9.66
N ALA A 146 17.45 -10.72 -8.88
CA ALA A 146 17.28 -12.15 -9.11
C ALA A 146 15.96 -12.71 -8.49
N ALA A 147 15.09 -11.85 -7.93
CA ALA A 147 13.81 -12.29 -7.39
C ALA A 147 12.73 -12.35 -8.46
N THR A 148 11.78 -13.28 -8.26
CA THR A 148 10.50 -13.34 -8.95
C THR A 148 9.37 -13.31 -7.91
N ALA A 149 8.20 -12.78 -8.26
CA ALA A 149 7.06 -12.71 -7.35
C ALA A 149 5.77 -13.20 -8.00
N THR A 150 4.96 -13.88 -7.20
CA THR A 150 3.55 -14.14 -7.50
C THR A 150 2.71 -13.31 -6.55
N GLY A 151 1.97 -12.33 -7.08
CA GLY A 151 0.98 -11.56 -6.34
C GLY A 151 -0.40 -12.23 -6.44
N VAL A 152 -0.96 -12.58 -5.31
CA VAL A 152 -2.26 -13.23 -5.18
C VAL A 152 -3.29 -12.23 -4.67
N ASP A 153 -4.45 -12.19 -5.30
CA ASP A 153 -5.59 -11.41 -4.83
C ASP A 153 -6.90 -12.05 -5.25
N ILE A 154 -7.94 -11.81 -4.48
CA ILE A 154 -9.30 -12.24 -4.81
C ILE A 154 -9.99 -11.26 -5.77
N SER A 155 -9.49 -10.03 -5.87
CA SER A 155 -10.02 -8.98 -6.76
C SER A 155 -9.30 -9.00 -8.12
N PRO A 156 -10.02 -9.28 -9.23
CA PRO A 156 -9.43 -9.14 -10.57
C PRO A 156 -8.98 -7.72 -10.90
N ASP A 157 -9.64 -6.69 -10.35
CA ASP A 157 -9.27 -5.28 -10.54
C ASP A 157 -7.94 -4.95 -9.83
N ALA A 158 -7.76 -5.44 -8.59
CA ALA A 158 -6.49 -5.30 -7.88
C ALA A 158 -5.35 -5.96 -8.65
N LEU A 159 -5.56 -7.18 -9.16
CA LEU A 159 -4.56 -7.90 -9.97
C LEU A 159 -4.23 -7.17 -11.27
N ALA A 160 -5.23 -6.62 -11.96
CA ALA A 160 -5.01 -5.82 -13.16
C ALA A 160 -4.18 -4.57 -12.85
N THR A 161 -4.42 -3.96 -11.68
CA THR A 161 -3.68 -2.80 -11.19
C THR A 161 -2.25 -3.18 -10.82
N ALA A 162 -2.01 -4.25 -10.06
CA ALA A 162 -0.67 -4.76 -9.75
C ALA A 162 0.13 -5.09 -11.01
N ALA A 163 -0.49 -5.79 -11.97
CA ALA A 163 0.16 -6.12 -13.24
C ALA A 163 0.49 -4.88 -14.08
N ARG A 164 -0.36 -3.84 -14.06
CA ARG A 164 -0.08 -2.55 -14.70
C ARG A 164 1.09 -1.84 -14.01
N ASN A 165 1.11 -1.81 -12.68
CA ASN A 165 2.21 -1.24 -11.91
C ASN A 165 3.53 -1.96 -12.20
N ALA A 166 3.53 -3.30 -12.23
CA ALA A 166 4.70 -4.10 -12.57
C ALA A 166 5.26 -3.73 -13.97
N ARG A 167 4.39 -3.62 -14.97
CA ARG A 167 4.80 -3.20 -16.33
C ARG A 167 5.37 -1.79 -16.36
N ASN A 168 4.72 -0.84 -15.71
CA ASN A 168 5.15 0.57 -15.67
C ASN A 168 6.53 0.74 -14.99
N LEU A 169 6.86 -0.15 -14.06
CA LEU A 169 8.14 -0.17 -13.36
C LEU A 169 9.21 -1.04 -14.07
N GLY A 170 8.90 -1.65 -15.21
CA GLY A 170 9.82 -2.56 -15.91
C GLY A 170 10.03 -3.91 -15.21
N LEU A 171 9.10 -4.29 -14.32
CA LEU A 171 9.15 -5.52 -13.51
C LEU A 171 8.21 -6.61 -14.01
N GLY A 172 7.50 -6.38 -15.13
CA GLY A 172 6.43 -7.25 -15.61
C GLY A 172 6.85 -8.69 -15.87
N GLU A 173 8.07 -8.94 -16.36
CA GLU A 173 8.59 -10.28 -16.63
C GLU A 173 8.89 -11.09 -15.35
N ARG A 174 9.03 -10.41 -14.21
CA ARG A 174 9.34 -11.03 -12.90
C ARG A 174 8.15 -11.07 -11.95
N PHE A 175 7.02 -10.49 -12.36
CA PHE A 175 5.79 -10.43 -11.56
C PHE A 175 4.66 -11.20 -12.24
N LYS A 176 4.09 -12.16 -11.53
CA LYS A 176 2.91 -12.93 -11.96
C LYS A 176 1.71 -12.58 -11.08
N ALA A 177 0.63 -12.06 -11.68
CA ALA A 177 -0.66 -11.89 -11.01
C ALA A 177 -1.46 -13.19 -11.03
N LEU A 178 -2.00 -13.62 -9.89
CA LEU A 178 -2.75 -14.87 -9.74
C LEU A 178 -4.09 -14.61 -9.01
N HIS A 179 -5.20 -14.81 -9.70
CA HIS A 179 -6.52 -14.74 -9.09
C HIS A 179 -6.81 -16.00 -8.26
N SER A 180 -6.79 -15.84 -6.94
CA SER A 180 -7.00 -16.93 -5.98
C SER A 180 -7.55 -16.37 -4.67
N ASN A 181 -8.33 -17.17 -3.99
CA ASN A 181 -8.65 -16.97 -2.59
C ASN A 181 -7.53 -17.64 -1.78
N TRP A 182 -6.68 -16.82 -1.16
CA TRP A 182 -5.47 -17.27 -0.48
C TRP A 182 -4.66 -18.27 -1.33
N PHE A 183 -4.46 -19.48 -0.82
CA PHE A 183 -3.61 -20.49 -1.43
C PHE A 183 -4.31 -21.42 -2.42
N GLU A 184 -5.63 -21.33 -2.62
CA GLU A 184 -6.43 -22.30 -3.40
C GLU A 184 -5.86 -22.65 -4.79
N LYS A 185 -5.27 -21.65 -5.49
CA LYS A 185 -4.69 -21.84 -6.82
C LYS A 185 -3.19 -21.62 -6.86
N VAL A 186 -2.57 -21.42 -5.69
CA VAL A 186 -1.12 -21.28 -5.59
C VAL A 186 -0.44 -22.60 -5.88
N SER A 187 0.68 -22.56 -6.56
CA SER A 187 1.51 -23.73 -6.87
C SER A 187 2.99 -23.42 -6.68
N GLY A 188 3.78 -24.44 -6.46
CA GLY A 188 5.21 -24.31 -6.21
C GLY A 188 5.53 -23.95 -4.76
N ARG A 189 6.80 -23.59 -4.51
CA ARG A 189 7.30 -23.20 -3.20
C ARG A 189 8.02 -21.86 -3.27
N TYR A 190 7.98 -21.12 -2.18
CA TYR A 190 8.47 -19.75 -2.09
C TYR A 190 9.46 -19.61 -0.93
N HIS A 191 10.47 -18.78 -1.12
CA HIS A 191 11.43 -18.46 -0.08
C HIS A 191 10.86 -17.42 0.90
N VAL A 192 9.99 -16.53 0.39
CA VAL A 192 9.27 -15.53 1.19
C VAL A 192 7.79 -15.64 0.87
N ILE A 193 6.97 -15.75 1.91
CA ILE A 193 5.51 -15.53 1.84
C ILE A 193 5.24 -14.27 2.64
N ALA A 194 4.78 -13.22 1.98
CA ALA A 194 4.47 -11.93 2.60
C ALA A 194 2.98 -11.64 2.50
N SER A 195 2.43 -10.92 3.46
CA SER A 195 1.05 -10.45 3.42
C SER A 195 0.86 -9.22 4.31
N ASN A 196 0.13 -8.23 3.79
CA ASN A 196 -0.60 -7.27 4.61
C ASN A 196 -2.09 -7.65 4.51
N PRO A 197 -2.57 -8.59 5.33
CA PRO A 197 -3.92 -9.07 5.24
C PRO A 197 -4.90 -8.09 5.90
N PRO A 198 -6.20 -8.13 5.59
CA PRO A 198 -7.20 -7.40 6.36
C PRO A 198 -7.18 -7.88 7.82
N TYR A 199 -7.12 -6.93 8.77
CA TYR A 199 -6.94 -7.24 10.18
C TYR A 199 -7.90 -6.51 11.12
N ILE A 200 -8.83 -5.73 10.59
CA ILE A 200 -9.78 -4.96 11.39
C ILE A 200 -10.97 -5.85 11.73
N PRO A 201 -11.36 -5.98 13.01
CA PRO A 201 -12.57 -6.70 13.37
C PRO A 201 -13.80 -6.10 12.68
N SER A 202 -14.68 -6.93 12.11
CA SER A 202 -15.85 -6.48 11.35
C SER A 202 -16.70 -5.42 12.08
N ARG A 203 -16.83 -5.56 13.41
CA ARG A 203 -17.57 -4.61 14.27
C ARG A 203 -16.94 -3.22 14.38
N GLU A 204 -15.65 -3.09 14.05
CA GLU A 204 -14.87 -1.85 14.20
C GLU A 204 -14.82 -1.04 12.92
N ILE A 205 -15.15 -1.63 11.77
CA ILE A 205 -15.08 -0.97 10.47
C ILE A 205 -15.95 0.29 10.42
N GLY A 206 -17.17 0.23 11.01
CA GLY A 206 -18.07 1.38 11.06
C GLY A 206 -17.54 2.57 11.86
N ASN A 207 -16.52 2.37 12.70
CA ASN A 207 -15.92 3.40 13.55
C ASN A 207 -14.60 3.95 12.99
N LEU A 208 -14.18 3.51 11.80
CA LEU A 208 -12.98 4.03 11.14
C LEU A 208 -13.17 5.48 10.72
N GLN A 209 -12.05 6.17 10.50
CA GLN A 209 -12.07 7.49 9.89
C GLN A 209 -12.81 7.44 8.56
N ASP A 210 -13.59 8.47 8.26
CA ASP A 210 -14.44 8.54 7.06
C ASP A 210 -13.67 8.25 5.77
N GLU A 211 -12.45 8.75 5.65
CA GLU A 211 -11.59 8.52 4.48
C GLU A 211 -11.26 7.04 4.27
N VAL A 212 -11.05 6.27 5.33
CA VAL A 212 -10.77 4.83 5.25
C VAL A 212 -12.06 4.05 5.01
N ARG A 213 -13.10 4.35 5.79
CA ARG A 213 -14.38 3.65 5.74
C ARG A 213 -15.07 3.77 4.39
N ASP A 214 -15.05 4.98 3.80
CA ASP A 214 -15.88 5.30 2.63
C ASP A 214 -15.12 5.15 1.31
N PHE A 215 -13.79 5.10 1.32
CA PHE A 215 -12.96 5.10 0.10
C PHE A 215 -12.03 3.90 -0.03
N ASP A 216 -11.68 3.19 1.04
CA ASP A 216 -10.93 1.95 0.91
C ASP A 216 -11.86 0.75 0.72
N PRO A 217 -11.47 -0.27 -0.06
CA PRO A 217 -12.33 -1.43 -0.29
C PRO A 217 -12.56 -2.20 1.02
N HIS A 218 -13.81 -2.40 1.38
CA HIS A 218 -14.21 -3.05 2.64
C HIS A 218 -13.52 -4.41 2.86
N ARG A 219 -13.38 -5.20 1.78
CA ARG A 219 -12.70 -6.50 1.84
C ARG A 219 -11.21 -6.43 2.16
N ALA A 220 -10.56 -5.27 1.92
CA ALA A 220 -9.16 -5.06 2.27
C ALA A 220 -8.97 -4.62 3.74
N LEU A 221 -10.07 -4.38 4.45
CA LEU A 221 -10.08 -3.94 5.84
C LEU A 221 -10.57 -5.05 6.77
N ASP A 222 -11.60 -5.81 6.37
CA ASP A 222 -12.34 -6.75 7.20
C ASP A 222 -11.56 -8.05 7.44
N GLY A 223 -11.00 -8.19 8.63
CA GLY A 223 -10.30 -9.39 9.10
C GLY A 223 -11.20 -10.42 9.79
N GLY A 224 -12.54 -10.31 9.65
CA GLY A 224 -13.50 -11.21 10.28
C GLY A 224 -13.89 -10.77 11.69
N ALA A 225 -14.55 -11.67 12.42
CA ALA A 225 -15.19 -11.36 13.70
C ALA A 225 -14.24 -10.75 14.76
N ASP A 226 -12.99 -11.19 14.79
CA ASP A 226 -11.94 -10.76 15.72
C ASP A 226 -10.71 -10.14 15.04
N GLY A 227 -10.74 -9.98 13.69
CA GLY A 227 -9.62 -9.44 12.93
C GLY A 227 -8.46 -10.42 12.72
N LEU A 228 -8.64 -11.71 13.07
CA LEU A 228 -7.55 -12.70 13.06
C LEU A 228 -7.76 -13.83 12.03
N GLU A 229 -8.86 -13.82 11.32
CA GLU A 229 -9.23 -14.89 10.39
C GLU A 229 -8.20 -15.11 9.27
N PRO A 230 -7.67 -14.07 8.62
CA PRO A 230 -6.61 -14.21 7.62
C PRO A 230 -5.34 -14.86 8.16
N TYR A 231 -4.93 -14.52 9.39
CA TYR A 231 -3.72 -15.11 10.00
C TYR A 231 -3.88 -16.59 10.26
N ARG A 232 -5.10 -17.06 10.65
CA ARG A 232 -5.38 -18.49 10.81
C ARG A 232 -5.25 -19.25 9.50
N VAL A 233 -5.76 -18.67 8.41
CA VAL A 233 -5.62 -19.26 7.06
C VAL A 233 -4.15 -19.32 6.65
N ILE A 234 -3.42 -18.20 6.78
CA ILE A 234 -2.02 -18.13 6.38
C ILE A 234 -1.19 -19.13 7.20
N ALA A 235 -1.34 -19.16 8.53
CA ALA A 235 -0.61 -20.07 9.40
C ALA A 235 -0.89 -21.55 9.08
N ALA A 236 -2.13 -21.91 8.79
CA ALA A 236 -2.51 -23.29 8.49
C ALA A 236 -1.94 -23.78 7.15
N GLU A 237 -1.89 -22.93 6.12
CA GLU A 237 -1.63 -23.37 4.75
C GLU A 237 -0.21 -23.07 4.25
N ALA A 238 0.44 -21.99 4.76
CA ALA A 238 1.71 -21.52 4.23
C ALA A 238 2.83 -22.58 4.23
N ALA A 239 2.83 -23.53 5.16
CA ALA A 239 3.83 -24.60 5.23
C ALA A 239 3.88 -25.46 3.94
N GLY A 240 2.77 -25.64 3.26
CA GLY A 240 2.68 -26.37 1.99
C GLY A 240 3.43 -25.69 0.84
N PHE A 241 3.60 -24.37 0.94
CA PHE A 241 4.16 -23.51 -0.11
C PHE A 241 5.48 -22.85 0.29
N LEU A 242 6.00 -23.13 1.49
CA LEU A 242 7.23 -22.55 1.98
C LEU A 242 8.43 -23.47 1.68
N GLU A 243 9.54 -22.90 1.21
CA GLU A 243 10.83 -23.60 1.11
C GLU A 243 11.40 -23.93 2.49
N ALA A 244 12.30 -24.91 2.56
CA ALA A 244 12.81 -25.46 3.83
C ALA A 244 13.40 -24.43 4.81
N GLN A 245 13.88 -23.29 4.33
CA GLN A 245 14.41 -22.19 5.15
C GLN A 245 13.65 -20.89 4.88
N GLY A 246 12.46 -21.01 4.29
CA GLY A 246 11.65 -19.85 3.93
C GLY A 246 11.09 -19.11 5.14
N LYS A 247 10.65 -17.89 4.90
CA LYS A 247 10.06 -17.03 5.92
C LYS A 247 8.62 -16.67 5.54
N VAL A 248 7.76 -16.60 6.55
CA VAL A 248 6.43 -15.99 6.44
C VAL A 248 6.47 -14.67 7.18
N ALA A 249 6.10 -13.58 6.51
CA ALA A 249 6.06 -12.25 7.10
C ALA A 249 4.66 -11.66 6.95
N VAL A 250 4.09 -11.19 8.04
CA VAL A 250 2.75 -10.59 8.04
C VAL A 250 2.76 -9.24 8.73
N GLU A 251 2.09 -8.27 8.13
CA GLU A 251 1.70 -7.04 8.82
C GLU A 251 0.57 -7.35 9.80
N ILE A 252 0.55 -6.65 10.93
CA ILE A 252 -0.45 -6.82 12.00
C ILE A 252 -1.01 -5.47 12.46
N GLY A 253 -2.22 -5.48 12.99
CA GLY A 253 -2.70 -4.39 13.84
C GLY A 253 -1.85 -4.27 15.10
N HIS A 254 -1.59 -3.06 15.55
CA HIS A 254 -0.63 -2.76 16.63
C HIS A 254 -0.90 -3.46 17.96
N THR A 255 -2.11 -3.99 18.18
CA THR A 255 -2.51 -4.73 19.39
C THR A 255 -2.51 -6.25 19.20
N GLN A 256 -2.26 -6.76 17.99
CA GLN A 256 -2.49 -8.18 17.66
C GLN A 256 -1.24 -9.07 17.77
N LYS A 257 -0.10 -8.53 18.18
CA LYS A 257 1.20 -9.26 18.21
C LYS A 257 1.12 -10.58 18.95
N LYS A 258 0.50 -10.59 20.13
CA LYS A 258 0.42 -11.78 20.98
C LYS A 258 -0.43 -12.85 20.31
N GLU A 259 -1.63 -12.51 19.91
CA GLU A 259 -2.61 -13.43 19.33
C GLU A 259 -2.10 -14.02 18.01
N VAL A 260 -1.52 -13.18 17.13
CA VAL A 260 -0.95 -13.65 15.86
C VAL A 260 0.24 -14.56 16.11
N THR A 261 1.11 -14.26 17.08
CA THR A 261 2.23 -15.13 17.45
C THR A 261 1.72 -16.49 17.94
N GLU A 262 0.69 -16.53 18.77
CA GLU A 262 0.08 -17.77 19.26
C GLU A 262 -0.55 -18.60 18.14
N ILE A 263 -1.22 -17.97 17.16
CA ILE A 263 -1.79 -18.65 15.99
C ILE A 263 -0.68 -19.35 15.18
N PHE A 264 0.41 -18.65 14.88
CA PHE A 264 1.52 -19.23 14.12
C PHE A 264 2.26 -20.30 14.91
N ALA A 265 2.46 -20.12 16.23
CA ALA A 265 3.07 -21.11 17.11
C ALA A 265 2.25 -22.42 17.14
N ALA A 266 0.92 -22.34 17.22
CA ALA A 266 0.03 -23.48 17.17
C ALA A 266 0.11 -24.24 15.83
N ALA A 267 0.46 -23.56 14.73
CA ALA A 267 0.69 -24.14 13.41
C ALA A 267 2.15 -24.66 13.21
N GLY A 268 2.99 -24.58 14.23
CA GLY A 268 4.35 -25.12 14.22
C GLY A 268 5.42 -24.17 13.68
N TYR A 269 5.16 -22.85 13.72
CA TYR A 269 6.15 -21.83 13.37
C TYR A 269 6.80 -21.22 14.61
N GLY A 270 8.09 -20.92 14.51
CA GLY A 270 8.83 -20.08 15.46
C GLY A 270 8.80 -18.62 15.04
N LEU A 271 8.70 -17.70 16.00
CA LEU A 271 8.86 -16.26 15.75
C LEU A 271 10.34 -15.95 15.51
N ALA A 272 10.70 -15.56 14.29
CA ALA A 272 12.05 -15.19 13.88
C ALA A 272 12.35 -13.69 14.09
N GLY A 273 11.32 -12.85 14.07
CA GLY A 273 11.48 -11.41 14.28
C GLY A 273 10.15 -10.69 14.49
N ALA A 274 10.20 -9.58 15.23
CA ALA A 274 9.09 -8.66 15.40
C ALA A 274 9.62 -7.24 15.20
N TYR A 275 8.90 -6.44 14.40
CA TYR A 275 9.34 -5.12 13.97
C TYR A 275 8.24 -4.10 14.23
N SER A 276 8.66 -2.91 14.68
CA SER A 276 7.76 -1.78 14.90
C SER A 276 7.87 -0.78 13.75
N ASP A 277 6.77 -0.07 13.49
CA ASP A 277 6.76 1.07 12.58
C ASP A 277 7.54 2.27 13.15
N LEU A 278 7.65 3.36 12.39
CA LEU A 278 8.33 4.59 12.82
C LEU A 278 7.65 5.27 14.02
N GLY A 279 6.39 4.96 14.28
CA GLY A 279 5.64 5.40 15.47
C GLY A 279 5.91 4.55 16.71
N GLY A 280 6.68 3.46 16.60
CA GLY A 280 6.98 2.54 17.69
C GLY A 280 5.89 1.50 17.97
N ASN A 281 4.88 1.37 17.09
CA ASN A 281 3.83 0.37 17.23
C ASN A 281 4.29 -0.96 16.62
N ASP A 282 3.93 -2.08 17.25
CA ASP A 282 4.15 -3.40 16.64
C ASP A 282 3.46 -3.47 15.28
N ARG A 283 4.21 -3.84 14.23
CA ARG A 283 3.71 -3.78 12.86
C ARG A 283 3.94 -5.03 12.04
N VAL A 284 5.08 -5.69 12.18
CA VAL A 284 5.41 -6.84 11.36
C VAL A 284 5.93 -7.99 12.21
N LEU A 285 5.45 -9.19 11.93
CA LEU A 285 5.96 -10.44 12.49
C LEU A 285 6.53 -11.30 11.36
N VAL A 286 7.72 -11.86 11.62
CA VAL A 286 8.38 -12.78 10.69
C VAL A 286 8.50 -14.13 11.38
N PHE A 287 8.07 -15.19 10.70
CA PHE A 287 8.06 -16.56 11.18
C PHE A 287 8.91 -17.47 10.32
N GLU A 288 9.42 -18.53 10.94
CA GLU A 288 10.13 -19.63 10.29
C GLU A 288 9.64 -20.98 10.82
N ARG A 289 9.95 -22.05 10.08
CA ARG A 289 9.54 -23.41 10.46
C ARG A 289 10.74 -24.32 10.63
#